data_bdd6b2b131e1e767e3393b04c5803347
#
_entry.id   bdd6b2b131e1e767e3393b04c5803347
#
_cell.length_a   1.000
_cell.length_b   1.000
_cell.length_c   1.000
_cell.angle_alpha   90.00
_cell.angle_beta   90.00
_cell.angle_gamma   90.00
#
_symmetry.space_group_name_H-M   'P 1'
#
loop_
_entity.id
_entity.type
_entity.pdbx_description
1 polymer ?
#
loop_
_entity_poly.entity_id
_entity_poly.type
_entity_poly.pdbx_seq_one_letter_code
_entity_poly.pdbx_strand_id
1 'polypeptide(L)'
;MLADFNGKLLRDFIPTGNAISSYYNIDRFSPFLDSEVQSFGLGLPTKSKYNRATDQGKIILRQINKRLKVKFMRSKHGFSPSLIFDWQKFGKEIFMKYAFEKKSNVYTKKIINRDWVIHALELIENDGDIRYLNRITSILALEIWYRIFIKKDLNHKKSL
;
A
#
# COMPACT_ATOMS: atom_id res chain seq x y z
N MET A 1 -5.72 -16.50 -6.46
CA MET A 1 -6.79 -16.20 -5.48
C MET A 1 -6.42 -16.62 -4.06
N LEU A 2 -6.19 -17.93 -3.74
CA LEU A 2 -5.77 -18.33 -2.38
C LEU A 2 -4.43 -17.75 -1.95
N ALA A 3 -3.45 -17.63 -2.86
CA ALA A 3 -2.16 -17.01 -2.58
C ALA A 3 -2.31 -15.52 -2.23
N ASP A 4 -3.15 -14.77 -2.95
CA ASP A 4 -3.41 -13.36 -2.65
C ASP A 4 -4.17 -13.21 -1.33
N PHE A 5 -5.12 -14.11 -1.06
CA PHE A 5 -5.86 -14.11 0.19
C PHE A 5 -4.95 -14.37 1.39
N ASN A 6 -4.17 -15.45 1.38
CA ASN A 6 -3.26 -15.81 2.48
C ASN A 6 -2.03 -14.92 2.61
N GLY A 7 -1.60 -14.29 1.52
CA GLY A 7 -0.47 -13.37 1.50
C GLY A 7 -0.92 -11.93 1.77
N LYS A 8 -1.18 -11.23 0.69
CA LYS A 8 -1.38 -9.78 0.69
C LYS A 8 -2.59 -9.32 1.50
N LEU A 9 -3.71 -10.05 1.43
CA LEU A 9 -4.92 -9.65 2.13
C LEU A 9 -4.81 -9.86 3.64
N LEU A 10 -4.53 -11.09 4.09
CA LEU A 10 -4.50 -11.41 5.52
C LEU A 10 -3.27 -10.86 6.26
N ARG A 11 -2.14 -10.70 5.58
CA ARG A 11 -0.88 -10.30 6.24
C ARG A 11 -0.51 -8.84 6.08
N ASP A 12 -1.16 -8.11 5.17
CA ASP A 12 -0.87 -6.71 4.88
C ASP A 12 -2.12 -5.84 4.98
N PHE A 13 -3.07 -5.97 4.06
CA PHE A 13 -4.20 -5.04 3.97
C PHE A 13 -5.14 -5.06 5.17
N ILE A 14 -5.43 -6.23 5.73
CA ILE A 14 -6.32 -6.33 6.89
C ILE A 14 -5.65 -5.80 8.15
N PRO A 15 -4.45 -6.26 8.56
CA PRO A 15 -3.78 -5.75 9.74
C PRO A 15 -3.51 -4.25 9.67
N THR A 16 -2.99 -3.76 8.54
CA THR A 16 -2.73 -2.34 8.34
C THR A 16 -4.00 -1.51 8.43
N GLY A 17 -5.04 -1.93 7.73
CA GLY A 17 -6.34 -1.23 7.78
C GLY A 17 -6.97 -1.25 9.17
N ASN A 18 -6.86 -2.36 9.91
CA ASN A 18 -7.35 -2.44 11.29
C ASN A 18 -6.55 -1.53 12.23
N ALA A 19 -5.22 -1.48 12.09
CA ALA A 19 -4.38 -0.61 12.90
C ALA A 19 -4.74 0.88 12.69
N ILE A 20 -4.93 1.30 11.45
CA ILE A 20 -5.34 2.67 11.12
C ILE A 20 -6.73 2.96 11.68
N SER A 21 -7.70 2.09 11.47
CA SER A 21 -9.07 2.27 11.94
C SER A 21 -9.13 2.34 13.46
N SER A 22 -8.42 1.46 14.16
CA SER A 22 -8.33 1.48 15.63
C SER A 22 -7.68 2.76 16.15
N TYR A 23 -6.65 3.28 15.47
CA TYR A 23 -6.01 4.53 15.86
C TYR A 23 -6.97 5.72 15.84
N TYR A 24 -7.88 5.75 14.84
CA TYR A 24 -8.89 6.80 14.69
C TYR A 24 -10.23 6.47 15.35
N ASN A 25 -10.32 5.36 16.07
CA ASN A 25 -11.56 4.89 16.71
C ASN A 25 -12.73 4.72 15.73
N ILE A 26 -12.42 4.17 14.53
CA ILE A 26 -13.38 3.92 13.45
C ILE A 26 -13.63 2.43 13.33
N ASP A 27 -14.88 2.01 13.36
CA ASP A 27 -15.26 0.63 13.07
C ASP A 27 -15.05 0.29 11.60
N ARG A 28 -14.37 -0.83 11.35
CA ARG A 28 -14.11 -1.31 10.00
C ARG A 28 -14.89 -2.57 9.71
N PHE A 29 -15.64 -2.54 8.64
CA PHE A 29 -16.38 -3.70 8.15
C PHE A 29 -15.96 -4.07 6.72
N SER A 30 -15.74 -5.36 6.48
CA SER A 30 -15.32 -5.89 5.18
C SER A 30 -16.28 -6.98 4.70
N PRO A 31 -17.37 -6.63 3.99
CA PRO A 31 -18.44 -7.57 3.62
C PRO A 31 -17.95 -8.80 2.83
N PHE A 32 -16.91 -8.63 2.02
CA PHE A 32 -16.34 -9.73 1.23
C PHE A 32 -15.47 -10.70 2.06
N LEU A 33 -15.23 -10.38 3.33
CA LEU A 33 -14.49 -11.25 4.27
C LEU A 33 -15.43 -12.01 5.22
N ASP A 34 -16.73 -11.81 5.09
CA ASP A 34 -17.72 -12.63 5.76
C ASP A 34 -17.58 -14.10 5.32
N SER A 35 -17.71 -15.03 6.27
CA SER A 35 -17.46 -16.46 6.06
C SER A 35 -18.40 -17.09 5.02
N GLU A 36 -19.65 -16.68 4.99
CA GLU A 36 -20.63 -17.17 4.03
C GLU A 36 -20.32 -16.65 2.63
N VAL A 37 -20.00 -15.36 2.52
CA VAL A 37 -19.61 -14.73 1.25
C VAL A 37 -18.31 -15.33 0.72
N GLN A 38 -17.34 -15.61 1.58
CA GLN A 38 -16.11 -16.28 1.19
C GLN A 38 -16.37 -17.70 0.70
N SER A 39 -17.13 -18.50 1.46
CA SER A 39 -17.46 -19.89 1.10
C SER A 39 -18.20 -19.94 -0.23
N PHE A 40 -19.19 -19.07 -0.43
CA PHE A 40 -19.89 -18.92 -1.70
C PHE A 40 -18.92 -18.53 -2.82
N GLY A 41 -18.13 -17.48 -2.62
CA GLY A 41 -17.18 -16.98 -3.63
C GLY A 41 -16.12 -18.00 -4.01
N LEU A 42 -15.58 -18.76 -3.06
CA LEU A 42 -14.61 -19.83 -3.31
C LEU A 42 -15.24 -21.01 -4.06
N GLY A 43 -16.47 -21.38 -3.72
CA GLY A 43 -17.22 -22.47 -4.35
C GLY A 43 -17.69 -22.19 -5.78
N LEU A 44 -17.71 -20.93 -6.21
CA LEU A 44 -18.15 -20.60 -7.57
C LEU A 44 -17.25 -21.21 -8.64
N PRO A 45 -17.82 -21.73 -9.75
CA PRO A 45 -17.05 -22.16 -10.92
C PRO A 45 -16.23 -21.00 -11.52
N THR A 46 -15.07 -21.32 -12.11
CA THR A 46 -14.17 -20.32 -12.72
C THR A 46 -14.92 -19.46 -13.76
N LYS A 47 -15.79 -20.04 -14.57
CA LYS A 47 -16.58 -19.32 -15.58
C LYS A 47 -17.50 -18.24 -14.99
N SER A 48 -17.91 -18.35 -13.74
CA SER A 48 -18.71 -17.34 -13.05
C SER A 48 -17.85 -16.22 -12.45
N LYS A 49 -16.54 -16.42 -12.36
CA LYS A 49 -15.57 -15.47 -11.82
C LYS A 49 -14.85 -14.70 -12.92
N TYR A 50 -14.51 -15.40 -14.02
CA TYR A 50 -13.66 -14.89 -15.09
C TYR A 50 -14.03 -15.46 -16.45
N ASN A 51 -14.13 -14.58 -17.45
CA ASN A 51 -14.31 -14.94 -18.85
C ASN A 51 -12.98 -14.78 -19.59
N ARG A 52 -12.39 -15.92 -20.00
CA ARG A 52 -11.09 -15.95 -20.68
C ARG A 52 -11.14 -15.31 -22.08
N ALA A 53 -12.26 -15.47 -22.81
CA ALA A 53 -12.38 -14.96 -24.17
C ALA A 53 -12.40 -13.42 -24.24
N THR A 54 -12.92 -12.77 -23.19
CA THR A 54 -13.05 -11.30 -23.13
C THR A 54 -12.08 -10.69 -22.11
N ASP A 55 -11.21 -11.48 -21.49
CA ASP A 55 -10.35 -11.07 -20.37
C ASP A 55 -11.11 -10.32 -19.25
N GLN A 56 -12.33 -10.76 -18.97
CA GLN A 56 -13.21 -10.07 -18.05
C GLN A 56 -13.35 -10.81 -16.72
N GLY A 57 -12.88 -10.20 -15.65
CA GLY A 57 -13.10 -10.71 -14.28
C GLY A 57 -14.36 -10.17 -13.62
N LYS A 58 -14.65 -10.69 -12.42
CA LYS A 58 -15.75 -10.27 -11.55
C LYS A 58 -17.14 -10.40 -12.20
N ILE A 59 -17.36 -11.46 -12.99
CA ILE A 59 -18.59 -11.67 -13.81
C ILE A 59 -19.85 -11.52 -12.96
N ILE A 60 -19.94 -12.24 -11.85
CA ILE A 60 -21.15 -12.21 -11.00
C ILE A 60 -21.41 -10.83 -10.40
N LEU A 61 -20.35 -10.10 -9.99
CA LEU A 61 -20.51 -8.75 -9.46
C LEU A 61 -20.97 -7.78 -10.54
N ARG A 62 -20.51 -7.95 -11.78
CA ARG A 62 -21.00 -7.15 -12.92
C ARG A 62 -22.46 -7.42 -13.22
N GLN A 63 -22.91 -8.67 -13.10
CA GLN A 63 -24.32 -9.03 -13.25
C GLN A 63 -25.19 -8.39 -12.14
N ILE A 64 -24.72 -8.43 -10.89
CA ILE A 64 -25.39 -7.78 -9.76
C ILE A 64 -25.50 -6.27 -10.00
N ASN A 65 -24.41 -5.61 -10.36
CA ASN A 65 -24.41 -4.17 -10.65
C ASN A 65 -25.38 -3.81 -11.77
N LYS A 66 -25.47 -4.63 -12.83
CA LYS A 66 -26.44 -4.44 -13.90
C LYS A 66 -27.87 -4.55 -13.39
N ARG A 67 -28.17 -5.54 -12.56
CA ARG A 67 -29.51 -5.71 -11.95
C ARG A 67 -29.89 -4.56 -11.02
N LEU A 68 -28.92 -4.05 -10.24
CA LEU A 68 -29.10 -2.92 -9.32
C LEU A 68 -29.05 -1.56 -10.04
N LYS A 69 -28.86 -1.53 -11.37
CA LYS A 69 -28.70 -0.30 -12.19
C LYS A 69 -27.57 0.63 -11.67
N VAL A 70 -26.55 0.07 -11.01
CA VAL A 70 -25.39 0.83 -10.56
C VAL A 70 -24.52 1.16 -11.77
N LYS A 71 -24.15 2.45 -11.92
CA LYS A 71 -23.17 2.86 -12.95
C LYS A 71 -21.83 2.19 -12.67
N PHE A 72 -21.34 1.43 -13.63
CA PHE A 72 -20.09 0.73 -13.55
C PHE A 72 -19.04 1.37 -14.45
N MET A 73 -17.87 1.65 -13.92
CA MET A 73 -16.76 2.12 -14.75
C MET A 73 -16.29 1.00 -15.69
N ARG A 74 -16.26 1.26 -16.99
CA ARG A 74 -15.88 0.26 -18.00
C ARG A 74 -14.42 -0.14 -17.91
N SER A 75 -13.53 0.79 -17.52
CA SER A 75 -12.11 0.55 -17.36
C SER A 75 -11.78 0.27 -15.89
N LYS A 76 -10.90 -0.70 -15.68
CA LYS A 76 -10.33 -0.95 -14.35
C LYS A 76 -9.22 0.05 -14.11
N HIS A 77 -9.43 0.96 -13.18
CA HIS A 77 -8.34 1.75 -12.62
C HIS A 77 -7.78 0.99 -11.41
N GLY A 78 -6.46 0.74 -11.43
CA GLY A 78 -5.76 0.19 -10.27
C GLY A 78 -5.81 1.19 -9.12
N PHE A 79 -5.83 0.70 -7.88
CA PHE A 79 -5.55 1.53 -6.73
C PHE A 79 -4.05 1.83 -6.74
N SER A 80 -3.69 2.97 -7.32
CA SER A 80 -2.32 3.46 -7.32
C SER A 80 -2.35 4.91 -6.85
N PRO A 81 -1.94 5.18 -5.61
CA PRO A 81 -1.67 6.54 -5.18
C PRO A 81 -0.59 7.13 -6.10
N SER A 82 -0.69 8.40 -6.43
CA SER A 82 0.35 9.08 -7.21
C SER A 82 1.55 9.38 -6.30
N LEU A 83 2.36 8.35 -6.02
CA LEU A 83 3.55 8.49 -5.18
C LEU A 83 4.50 9.58 -5.71
N ILE A 84 4.57 9.77 -7.02
CA ILE A 84 5.39 10.82 -7.62
C ILE A 84 4.85 12.19 -7.23
N PHE A 85 3.52 12.40 -7.31
CA PHE A 85 2.90 13.65 -6.90
C PHE A 85 3.13 13.94 -5.41
N ASP A 86 2.91 12.94 -4.57
CA ASP A 86 3.10 13.07 -3.13
C ASP A 86 4.58 13.33 -2.79
N TRP A 87 5.50 12.68 -3.50
CA TRP A 87 6.93 12.90 -3.37
C TRP A 87 7.34 14.33 -3.70
N GLN A 88 6.88 14.82 -4.84
CA GLN A 88 7.19 16.18 -5.29
C GLN A 88 6.60 17.25 -4.36
N LYS A 89 5.41 16.99 -3.82
CA LYS A 89 4.69 17.98 -3.00
C LYS A 89 5.24 18.10 -1.58
N PHE A 90 5.58 17.00 -0.94
CA PHE A 90 6.03 16.98 0.46
C PHE A 90 6.98 15.82 0.82
N GLY A 91 6.95 14.71 0.09
CA GLY A 91 7.69 13.50 0.45
C GLY A 91 9.21 13.69 0.43
N LYS A 92 9.73 14.43 -0.55
CA LYS A 92 11.16 14.74 -0.68
C LYS A 92 11.65 15.54 0.54
N GLU A 93 10.92 16.56 0.93
CA GLU A 93 11.28 17.40 2.09
C GLU A 93 11.30 16.57 3.38
N ILE A 94 10.25 15.76 3.61
CA ILE A 94 10.17 14.87 4.76
C ILE A 94 11.32 13.86 4.76
N PHE A 95 11.64 13.25 3.62
CA PHE A 95 12.75 12.32 3.52
C PHE A 95 14.09 12.98 3.84
N MET A 96 14.36 14.14 3.27
CA MET A 96 15.59 14.89 3.53
C MET A 96 15.74 15.25 5.01
N LYS A 97 14.65 15.67 5.65
CA LYS A 97 14.62 16.04 7.07
C LYS A 97 14.85 14.85 8.02
N TYR A 98 14.26 13.69 7.73
CA TYR A 98 14.23 12.59 8.69
C TYR A 98 15.17 11.43 8.39
N ALA A 99 15.41 11.13 7.12
CA ALA A 99 16.10 9.91 6.71
C ALA A 99 17.35 10.12 5.85
N PHE A 100 17.65 11.34 5.36
CA PHE A 100 18.79 11.56 4.48
C PHE A 100 20.09 11.92 5.22
N GLU A 101 20.02 12.44 6.42
CA GLU A 101 21.20 12.85 7.19
C GLU A 101 22.13 11.67 7.49
N LYS A 102 23.46 11.88 7.42
CA LYS A 102 24.46 10.83 7.71
C LYS A 102 24.29 10.20 9.10
N LYS A 103 23.74 10.94 10.06
CA LYS A 103 23.47 10.47 11.42
C LYS A 103 22.18 9.66 11.57
N SER A 104 21.38 9.50 10.50
CA SER A 104 20.16 8.69 10.53
C SER A 104 20.48 7.24 10.94
N ASN A 105 19.57 6.63 11.69
CA ASN A 105 19.81 5.30 12.29
C ASN A 105 19.99 4.22 11.22
N VAL A 106 19.27 4.33 10.10
CA VAL A 106 19.39 3.38 8.97
C VAL A 106 20.81 3.31 8.40
N TYR A 107 21.61 4.39 8.46
CA TYR A 107 23.00 4.40 8.02
C TYR A 107 23.98 4.06 9.15
N THR A 108 23.81 4.67 10.32
CA THR A 108 24.71 4.45 11.46
C THR A 108 24.68 3.01 11.97
N LYS A 109 23.53 2.33 11.81
CA LYS A 109 23.35 0.91 12.10
C LYS A 109 23.70 -0.01 10.93
N LYS A 110 24.21 0.55 9.81
CA LYS A 110 24.57 -0.20 8.60
C LYS A 110 23.43 -1.05 8.01
N ILE A 111 22.18 -0.60 8.20
CA ILE A 111 20.99 -1.29 7.65
C ILE A 111 20.89 -0.98 6.16
N ILE A 112 21.13 0.27 5.77
CA ILE A 112 21.04 0.76 4.40
C ILE A 112 22.36 1.41 4.00
N ASN A 113 22.78 1.16 2.73
CA ASN A 113 23.92 1.86 2.15
C ASN A 113 23.49 3.25 1.67
N ARG A 114 24.15 4.29 2.17
CA ARG A 114 23.82 5.67 1.85
C ARG A 114 24.12 6.03 0.38
N ASP A 115 25.18 5.48 -0.21
CA ASP A 115 25.54 5.76 -1.61
C ASP A 115 24.49 5.21 -2.55
N TRP A 116 23.90 4.05 -2.22
CA TRP A 116 22.75 3.52 -2.94
C TRP A 116 21.54 4.47 -2.86
N VAL A 117 21.29 5.10 -1.70
CA VAL A 117 20.19 6.06 -1.54
C VAL A 117 20.41 7.30 -2.41
N ILE A 118 21.63 7.81 -2.47
CA ILE A 118 21.97 8.95 -3.33
C ILE A 118 21.68 8.60 -4.80
N HIS A 119 22.19 7.46 -5.28
CA HIS A 119 21.92 6.98 -6.63
C HIS A 119 20.42 6.78 -6.90
N ALA A 120 19.68 6.22 -5.96
CA ALA A 120 18.22 6.03 -6.08
C ALA A 120 17.47 7.37 -6.21
N LEU A 121 17.90 8.40 -5.47
CA LEU A 121 17.31 9.75 -5.57
C LEU A 121 17.57 10.37 -6.94
N GLU A 122 18.78 10.22 -7.50
CA GLU A 122 19.11 10.67 -8.85
C GLU A 122 18.21 10.02 -9.91
N LEU A 123 17.95 8.72 -9.81
CA LEU A 123 17.06 8.01 -10.73
C LEU A 123 15.59 8.45 -10.58
N ILE A 124 15.14 8.77 -9.37
CA ILE A 124 13.80 9.30 -9.15
C ILE A 124 13.65 10.69 -9.80
N GLU A 125 14.67 11.54 -9.66
CA GLU A 125 14.63 12.91 -10.19
C GLU A 125 14.74 12.97 -11.71
N ASN A 126 15.59 12.13 -12.30
CA ASN A 126 15.83 12.10 -13.74
C ASN A 126 14.78 11.31 -14.51
N ASP A 127 14.43 10.11 -14.01
CA ASP A 127 13.62 9.13 -14.74
C ASP A 127 12.20 8.97 -14.17
N GLY A 128 11.91 9.52 -13.00
CA GLY A 128 10.63 9.34 -12.30
C GLY A 128 10.35 7.88 -11.89
N ASP A 129 11.41 7.08 -11.66
CA ASP A 129 11.25 5.64 -11.43
C ASP A 129 10.56 5.31 -10.11
N ILE A 130 9.30 4.91 -10.23
CA ILE A 130 8.41 4.58 -9.11
C ILE A 130 8.94 3.43 -8.24
N ARG A 131 9.77 2.54 -8.79
CA ARG A 131 10.33 1.40 -8.05
C ARG A 131 11.34 1.88 -7.01
N TYR A 132 12.16 2.87 -7.35
CA TYR A 132 13.08 3.51 -6.42
C TYR A 132 12.34 4.35 -5.40
N LEU A 133 11.31 5.07 -5.84
CA LEU A 133 10.47 5.87 -4.94
C LEU A 133 9.80 5.03 -3.85
N ASN A 134 9.27 3.86 -4.18
CA ASN A 134 8.73 2.92 -3.19
C ASN A 134 9.78 2.50 -2.15
N ARG A 135 11.02 2.27 -2.58
CA ARG A 135 12.12 1.89 -1.68
C ARG A 135 12.55 3.04 -0.78
N ILE A 136 12.67 4.23 -1.32
CA ILE A 136 12.98 5.45 -0.54
C ILE A 136 11.90 5.72 0.51
N THR A 137 10.63 5.59 0.16
CA THR A 137 9.51 5.73 1.12
C THR A 137 9.57 4.67 2.21
N SER A 138 9.96 3.44 1.88
CA SER A 138 10.14 2.38 2.87
C SER A 138 11.31 2.65 3.82
N ILE A 139 12.39 3.25 3.33
CA ILE A 139 13.54 3.66 4.17
C ILE A 139 13.11 4.78 5.14
N LEU A 140 12.33 5.75 4.66
CA LEU A 140 11.76 6.79 5.51
C LEU A 140 10.89 6.18 6.62
N ALA A 141 9.99 5.28 6.26
CA ALA A 141 9.13 4.60 7.22
C ALA A 141 9.94 3.82 8.28
N LEU A 142 11.01 3.13 7.85
CA LEU A 142 11.90 2.40 8.76
C LEU A 142 12.63 3.34 9.73
N GLU A 143 13.16 4.48 9.26
CA GLU A 143 13.83 5.45 10.12
C GLU A 143 12.86 6.05 11.13
N ILE A 144 11.66 6.47 10.70
CA ILE A 144 10.61 7.01 11.57
C ILE A 144 10.21 5.96 12.62
N TRP A 145 9.94 4.72 12.18
CA TRP A 145 9.61 3.62 13.08
C TRP A 145 10.72 3.40 14.13
N TYR A 146 11.98 3.35 13.69
CA TYR A 146 13.12 3.17 14.60
C TYR A 146 13.17 4.29 15.64
N ARG A 147 12.96 5.52 15.24
CA ARG A 147 12.99 6.69 16.13
C ARG A 147 11.82 6.71 17.12
N ILE A 148 10.64 6.26 16.71
CA ILE A 148 9.45 6.20 17.59
C ILE A 148 9.58 5.05 18.60
N PHE A 149 9.88 3.84 18.14
CA PHE A 149 9.74 2.64 18.95
C PHE A 149 11.03 2.17 19.63
N ILE A 150 12.18 2.38 19.00
CA ILE A 150 13.47 1.91 19.52
C ILE A 150 14.19 3.04 20.25
N LYS A 151 14.41 4.16 19.58
CA LYS A 151 15.15 5.29 20.14
C LYS A 151 14.29 6.21 21.02
N LYS A 152 12.99 6.25 20.76
CA LYS A 152 12.00 7.05 21.49
C LYS A 152 12.29 8.56 21.50
N ASP A 153 12.95 9.06 20.44
CA ASP A 153 13.29 10.47 20.26
C ASP A 153 12.33 11.21 19.32
N LEU A 154 11.36 10.50 18.75
CA LEU A 154 10.28 11.05 17.94
C LEU A 154 8.92 10.68 18.55
N ASN A 155 8.05 11.68 18.70
CA ASN A 155 6.70 11.46 19.25
C ASN A 155 5.70 11.25 18.10
N HIS A 156 5.03 10.10 18.08
CA HIS A 156 4.02 9.75 17.08
C HIS A 156 2.76 10.64 17.11
N LYS A 157 2.54 11.42 18.18
CA LYS A 157 1.41 12.35 18.30
C LYS A 157 1.69 13.74 17.70
N LYS A 158 2.95 14.00 17.31
CA LYS A 158 3.30 15.26 16.63
C LYS A 158 3.24 15.01 15.12
N SER A 159 2.65 15.96 14.41
CA SER A 159 2.72 15.99 12.93
C SER A 159 4.17 16.00 12.46
N LEU A 160 4.45 15.30 11.39
CA LEU A 160 5.75 15.30 10.70
C LEU A 160 6.01 16.64 10.01
#